data_1b5fc3a957de8dc523604199bbc0e989
#
_entry.id   1b5fc3a957de8dc523604199bbc0e989
#
_cell.length_a   1.000
_cell.length_b   1.000
_cell.length_c   1.000
_cell.angle_alpha   90.00
_cell.angle_beta   90.00
_cell.angle_gamma   90.00
#
_symmetry.space_group_name_H-M   'P 1'
#
loop_
_entity.id
_entity.type
_entity.pdbx_description
1 polymer ?
#
loop_
_entity_poly.entity_id
_entity_poly.type
_entity_poly.pdbx_seq_one_letter_code
_entity_poly.pdbx_strand_id
1 'polypeptide(L)'
;MSVTIFTMTHKKFTEPEDPVYMPLHVGRAGGEDYGYAGDNTGDHISEKNCYYGELTGVYWVWKNVRTSDYVGICHYRRYFCTEEGRIFNEKDYLSLLKDYDIITSKKLKLNFSYFDGYASDYNIFDLVTTGEVIRQMYPEYYDAFERLVHGNGTYFGNMMVTSKALYDEYAEWLFTIFAEVEKKIDASGYDDYHKRVFGFISEFLLFVWVEVKGLKVYECKVGMTTEKYETKQMKEQLADYFQQGDLAGAKEYFLGVLKKRPDVLMEASDITGELKLSMQVIAVCELERQEYGESVLDRIRQRYMSGDVNEVRHVHESSDTDGTRQKHERSDTGRVGREVEKSDDSRERLFDELMHYFGRLNEIVGDCRTGQVSEADVIFLRNERVSDIAIEASARLFITEERELAEVVEGIKTAEWKSLP
;
A
#
# COMPACT_ATOMS: atom_id res chain seq x y z
N MET A 1 -26.80 18.08 -11.05
CA MET A 1 -26.32 17.04 -10.11
C MET A 1 -24.94 17.46 -9.68
N SER A 2 -24.71 17.48 -8.38
CA SER A 2 -23.44 17.84 -7.75
C SER A 2 -22.84 16.61 -7.08
N VAL A 3 -21.53 16.47 -7.12
CA VAL A 3 -20.79 15.45 -6.37
C VAL A 3 -19.75 16.13 -5.49
N THR A 4 -19.56 15.62 -4.28
CA THR A 4 -18.50 16.08 -3.35
C THR A 4 -17.77 14.87 -2.80
N ILE A 5 -16.46 14.83 -2.96
CA ILE A 5 -15.60 13.77 -2.46
C ILE A 5 -14.84 14.30 -1.23
N PHE A 6 -15.19 13.78 -0.06
CA PHE A 6 -14.51 14.15 1.17
C PHE A 6 -13.19 13.39 1.30
N THR A 7 -12.09 14.14 1.29
CA THR A 7 -10.73 13.60 1.42
C THR A 7 -10.33 13.57 2.89
N MET A 8 -10.43 12.38 3.51
CA MET A 8 -10.10 12.20 4.92
C MET A 8 -8.60 12.39 5.15
N THR A 9 -8.26 13.30 6.07
CA THR A 9 -6.87 13.59 6.41
C THR A 9 -6.70 13.88 7.90
N HIS A 10 -5.53 13.57 8.44
CA HIS A 10 -5.09 13.95 9.78
C HIS A 10 -3.81 14.83 9.73
N LYS A 11 -3.44 15.32 8.55
CA LYS A 11 -2.26 16.16 8.32
C LYS A 11 -2.38 16.97 7.03
N LYS A 12 -1.46 17.92 6.81
CA LYS A 12 -1.33 18.61 5.53
C LYS A 12 -0.89 17.65 4.44
N PHE A 13 -1.42 17.81 3.23
CA PHE A 13 -1.09 17.03 2.04
C PHE A 13 -1.23 17.87 0.78
N THR A 14 -0.75 17.36 -0.36
CA THR A 14 -0.97 17.98 -1.67
C THR A 14 -2.34 17.56 -2.18
N GLU A 15 -3.25 18.53 -2.30
CA GLU A 15 -4.61 18.32 -2.74
C GLU A 15 -4.68 18.07 -4.25
N PRO A 16 -5.60 17.21 -4.74
CA PRO A 16 -5.92 17.17 -6.17
C PRO A 16 -6.42 18.51 -6.67
N GLU A 17 -6.15 18.84 -7.92
CA GLU A 17 -6.52 20.13 -8.52
C GLU A 17 -8.05 20.30 -8.72
N ASP A 18 -8.77 19.17 -8.88
CA ASP A 18 -10.21 19.23 -9.14
C ASP A 18 -10.99 19.60 -7.87
N PRO A 19 -11.84 20.64 -7.93
CA PRO A 19 -12.61 21.12 -6.76
C PRO A 19 -13.65 20.13 -6.23
N VAL A 20 -13.87 19.00 -6.89
CA VAL A 20 -14.73 17.93 -6.39
C VAL A 20 -14.21 17.37 -5.06
N TYR A 21 -12.90 17.47 -4.83
CA TYR A 21 -12.23 16.99 -3.63
C TYR A 21 -12.23 18.05 -2.53
N MET A 22 -12.85 17.71 -1.41
CA MET A 22 -12.94 18.57 -0.23
C MET A 22 -12.19 17.94 0.94
N PRO A 23 -11.05 18.52 1.38
CA PRO A 23 -10.35 18.03 2.56
C PRO A 23 -11.22 18.09 3.82
N LEU A 24 -11.25 16.98 4.57
CA LEU A 24 -11.90 16.87 5.87
C LEU A 24 -10.91 16.37 6.90
N HIS A 25 -10.59 17.22 7.89
CA HIS A 25 -9.69 16.86 8.98
C HIS A 25 -10.41 15.98 9.99
N VAL A 26 -10.07 14.68 10.01
CA VAL A 26 -10.62 13.67 10.91
C VAL A 26 -9.87 13.64 12.23
N GLY A 27 -10.57 13.46 13.35
CA GLY A 27 -9.99 13.56 14.69
C GLY A 27 -9.56 14.99 15.06
N ARG A 28 -10.16 15.99 14.46
CA ARG A 28 -9.82 17.41 14.66
C ARG A 28 -9.96 17.86 16.12
N ALA A 29 -10.83 17.24 16.91
CA ALA A 29 -11.04 17.60 18.32
C ALA A 29 -9.76 17.45 19.19
N GLY A 30 -8.84 16.56 18.81
CA GLY A 30 -7.54 16.34 19.48
C GLY A 30 -6.32 16.80 18.67
N GLY A 31 -6.51 17.40 17.47
CA GLY A 31 -5.44 17.68 16.52
C GLY A 31 -5.14 19.18 16.30
N GLU A 32 -4.02 19.43 15.64
CA GLU A 32 -3.63 20.77 15.16
C GLU A 32 -4.59 21.27 14.06
N ASP A 33 -4.63 22.61 13.88
CA ASP A 33 -5.39 23.21 12.80
C ASP A 33 -4.57 23.30 11.51
N TYR A 34 -5.00 22.56 10.49
CA TYR A 34 -4.36 22.61 9.16
C TYR A 34 -5.08 23.53 8.17
N GLY A 35 -6.16 24.21 8.60
CA GLY A 35 -6.97 25.09 7.76
C GLY A 35 -8.05 24.36 6.97
N TYR A 36 -8.25 23.05 7.17
CA TYR A 36 -9.31 22.25 6.55
C TYR A 36 -10.60 22.29 7.36
N ALA A 37 -11.72 21.96 6.73
CA ALA A 37 -12.96 21.66 7.47
C ALA A 37 -12.67 20.53 8.48
N GLY A 38 -13.09 20.72 9.73
CA GLY A 38 -12.90 19.73 10.79
C GLY A 38 -14.16 18.90 11.04
N ASP A 39 -13.96 17.63 11.35
CA ASP A 39 -15.03 16.71 11.74
C ASP A 39 -15.55 16.93 13.17
N ASN A 40 -15.10 17.99 13.84
CA ASN A 40 -15.46 18.38 15.21
C ASN A 40 -16.52 19.48 15.29
N THR A 41 -17.28 19.70 14.23
CA THR A 41 -18.37 20.69 14.16
C THR A 41 -19.73 20.03 14.02
N GLY A 42 -20.80 20.68 14.50
CA GLY A 42 -22.14 20.12 14.43
C GLY A 42 -22.29 18.81 15.24
N ASP A 43 -23.01 17.86 14.70
CA ASP A 43 -23.14 16.50 15.29
C ASP A 43 -21.92 15.65 14.87
N HIS A 44 -21.10 15.22 15.83
CA HIS A 44 -19.83 14.58 15.55
C HIS A 44 -19.40 13.56 16.62
N ILE A 45 -18.40 12.73 16.25
CA ILE A 45 -17.71 11.77 17.12
C ILE A 45 -16.18 11.92 16.98
N SER A 46 -15.69 13.14 16.74
CA SER A 46 -14.29 13.44 16.45
C SER A 46 -13.32 12.94 17.54
N GLU A 47 -13.73 12.99 18.82
CA GLU A 47 -12.96 12.50 19.98
C GLU A 47 -12.72 10.98 19.95
N LYS A 48 -13.54 10.23 19.21
CA LYS A 48 -13.42 8.78 19.08
C LYS A 48 -12.48 8.35 17.92
N ASN A 49 -11.75 9.28 17.32
CA ASN A 49 -10.91 8.98 16.16
C ASN A 49 -9.88 7.87 16.40
N CYS A 50 -9.36 7.71 17.62
CA CYS A 50 -8.45 6.61 17.97
C CYS A 50 -9.06 5.22 17.78
N TYR A 51 -10.41 5.08 17.86
CA TYR A 51 -11.13 3.84 17.67
C TYR A 51 -11.79 3.72 16.30
N TYR A 52 -12.26 4.84 15.74
CA TYR A 52 -13.04 4.91 14.51
C TYR A 52 -12.21 5.28 13.28
N GLY A 53 -11.01 5.85 13.46
CA GLY A 53 -10.19 6.34 12.35
C GLY A 53 -10.95 7.33 11.45
N GLU A 54 -10.89 7.13 10.16
CA GLU A 54 -11.59 7.95 9.15
C GLU A 54 -13.12 7.96 9.27
N LEU A 55 -13.68 6.99 9.97
CA LEU A 55 -15.13 6.92 10.16
C LEU A 55 -15.68 8.10 10.96
N THR A 56 -14.86 8.82 11.74
CA THR A 56 -15.33 10.06 12.37
C THR A 56 -15.73 11.11 11.32
N GLY A 57 -15.01 11.15 10.19
CA GLY A 57 -15.38 11.94 9.04
C GLY A 57 -16.60 11.40 8.29
N VAL A 58 -16.73 10.06 8.16
CA VAL A 58 -17.94 9.43 7.57
C VAL A 58 -19.17 9.78 8.37
N TYR A 59 -19.08 9.74 9.72
CA TYR A 59 -20.15 10.17 10.61
C TYR A 59 -20.49 11.65 10.41
N TRP A 60 -19.48 12.52 10.37
CA TRP A 60 -19.67 13.96 10.18
C TRP A 60 -20.37 14.29 8.87
N VAL A 61 -19.97 13.65 7.77
CA VAL A 61 -20.61 13.79 6.44
C VAL A 61 -22.07 13.36 6.50
N TRP A 62 -22.38 12.24 7.14
CA TRP A 62 -23.76 11.78 7.35
C TRP A 62 -24.61 12.83 8.06
N LYS A 63 -24.11 13.35 9.19
CA LYS A 63 -24.87 14.24 10.07
C LYS A 63 -24.99 15.67 9.55
N ASN A 64 -23.97 16.20 8.87
CA ASN A 64 -23.84 17.63 8.64
C ASN A 64 -23.94 18.04 7.15
N VAL A 65 -23.71 17.14 6.19
CA VAL A 65 -23.79 17.46 4.76
C VAL A 65 -25.20 17.23 4.22
N ARG A 66 -25.76 18.26 3.56
CA ARG A 66 -27.14 18.23 3.02
C ARG A 66 -27.26 18.73 1.58
N THR A 67 -26.20 19.29 1.02
CA THR A 67 -26.25 20.07 -0.22
C THR A 67 -25.80 19.31 -1.47
N SER A 68 -25.18 18.15 -1.33
CA SER A 68 -24.68 17.37 -2.46
C SER A 68 -25.68 16.28 -2.86
N ASP A 69 -25.88 16.07 -4.17
CA ASP A 69 -26.68 14.95 -4.69
C ASP A 69 -25.95 13.61 -4.50
N TYR A 70 -24.63 13.63 -4.73
CA TYR A 70 -23.73 12.51 -4.52
C TYR A 70 -22.62 12.89 -3.57
N VAL A 71 -22.22 11.94 -2.75
CA VAL A 71 -21.08 12.09 -1.81
C VAL A 71 -20.14 10.92 -1.94
N GLY A 72 -18.87 11.18 -1.73
CA GLY A 72 -17.85 10.15 -1.69
C GLY A 72 -16.82 10.36 -0.59
N ILE A 73 -16.14 9.28 -0.28
CA ILE A 73 -15.04 9.22 0.69
C ILE A 73 -13.80 8.72 -0.02
N CYS A 74 -12.72 9.46 0.15
CA CYS A 74 -11.37 9.02 -0.19
C CYS A 74 -10.40 9.43 0.92
N HIS A 75 -9.11 9.12 0.76
CA HIS A 75 -8.09 9.46 1.73
C HIS A 75 -7.05 10.38 1.10
N TYR A 76 -6.34 11.17 1.89
CA TYR A 76 -5.32 12.13 1.43
C TYR A 76 -4.19 11.53 0.57
N ARG A 77 -4.11 10.20 0.46
CA ARG A 77 -3.15 9.46 -0.35
C ARG A 77 -3.78 8.49 -1.34
N ARG A 78 -5.10 8.30 -1.30
CA ARG A 78 -5.83 7.26 -2.06
C ARG A 78 -6.99 7.89 -2.80
N TYR A 79 -6.99 7.77 -4.12
CA TYR A 79 -8.01 8.35 -4.98
C TYR A 79 -8.46 7.32 -6.02
N PHE A 80 -9.73 7.38 -6.40
CA PHE A 80 -10.19 6.65 -7.57
C PHE A 80 -9.53 7.21 -8.82
N CYS A 81 -9.08 6.32 -9.72
CA CYS A 81 -8.36 6.71 -10.92
C CYS A 81 -8.77 5.87 -12.13
N THR A 82 -8.46 6.39 -13.33
CA THR A 82 -8.59 5.64 -14.58
C THR A 82 -7.57 4.50 -14.62
N GLU A 83 -7.69 3.58 -15.57
CA GLU A 83 -6.72 2.49 -15.72
C GLU A 83 -5.31 3.01 -16.01
N GLU A 84 -5.19 4.21 -16.66
CA GLU A 84 -3.92 4.90 -16.93
C GLU A 84 -3.36 5.64 -15.70
N GLY A 85 -4.08 5.66 -14.56
CA GLY A 85 -3.61 6.25 -13.31
C GLY A 85 -3.98 7.73 -13.09
N ARG A 86 -4.74 8.36 -13.99
CA ARG A 86 -5.25 9.72 -13.78
C ARG A 86 -6.33 9.72 -12.70
N ILE A 87 -6.19 10.57 -11.69
CA ILE A 87 -7.21 10.77 -10.66
C ILE A 87 -8.53 11.21 -11.31
N PHE A 88 -9.65 10.67 -10.87
CA PHE A 88 -10.97 11.04 -11.36
C PHE A 88 -11.28 12.50 -11.09
N ASN A 89 -11.97 13.14 -12.01
CA ASN A 89 -12.57 14.46 -11.87
C ASN A 89 -14.09 14.34 -11.68
N GLU A 90 -14.78 15.48 -11.48
CA GLU A 90 -16.24 15.51 -11.31
C GLU A 90 -17.00 14.79 -12.43
N LYS A 91 -16.54 14.97 -13.70
CA LYS A 91 -17.22 14.37 -14.86
C LYS A 91 -17.13 12.85 -14.88
N ASP A 92 -15.98 12.29 -14.45
CA ASP A 92 -15.80 10.85 -14.37
C ASP A 92 -16.82 10.24 -13.40
N TYR A 93 -16.94 10.81 -12.20
CA TYR A 93 -17.92 10.37 -11.19
C TYR A 93 -19.36 10.48 -11.71
N LEU A 94 -19.74 11.64 -12.22
CA LEU A 94 -21.10 11.87 -12.72
C LEU A 94 -21.45 10.98 -13.92
N SER A 95 -20.45 10.61 -14.73
CA SER A 95 -20.69 9.68 -15.84
C SER A 95 -20.99 8.27 -15.35
N LEU A 96 -20.23 7.76 -14.39
CA LEU A 96 -20.41 6.41 -13.83
C LEU A 96 -21.70 6.29 -13.02
N LEU A 97 -22.02 7.30 -12.23
CA LEU A 97 -23.21 7.32 -11.36
C LEU A 97 -24.55 7.43 -12.13
N LYS A 98 -24.53 7.54 -13.45
CA LYS A 98 -25.72 7.34 -14.29
C LYS A 98 -26.14 5.89 -14.40
N ASP A 99 -25.16 4.99 -14.39
CA ASP A 99 -25.31 3.57 -14.68
C ASP A 99 -25.10 2.68 -13.47
N TYR A 100 -24.45 3.18 -12.42
CA TYR A 100 -24.10 2.45 -11.21
C TYR A 100 -24.63 3.16 -9.96
N ASP A 101 -25.01 2.37 -8.96
CA ASP A 101 -25.54 2.88 -7.70
C ASP A 101 -24.42 3.36 -6.78
N ILE A 102 -23.25 2.70 -6.86
CA ILE A 102 -22.09 2.95 -6.02
C ILE A 102 -20.79 2.68 -6.79
N ILE A 103 -19.77 3.51 -6.51
CA ILE A 103 -18.37 3.29 -6.90
C ILE A 103 -17.61 2.87 -5.66
N THR A 104 -16.85 1.77 -5.72
CA THR A 104 -16.00 1.25 -4.63
C THR A 104 -14.59 0.98 -5.13
N SER A 105 -13.64 0.68 -4.23
CA SER A 105 -12.37 0.06 -4.60
C SER A 105 -12.62 -1.33 -5.23
N LYS A 106 -11.67 -1.83 -6.05
CA LYS A 106 -11.73 -3.20 -6.57
C LYS A 106 -11.78 -4.19 -5.39
N LYS A 107 -12.67 -5.18 -5.50
CA LYS A 107 -12.76 -6.25 -4.52
C LYS A 107 -11.46 -7.07 -4.54
N LEU A 108 -10.87 -7.24 -3.38
CA LEU A 108 -9.68 -8.07 -3.22
C LEU A 108 -10.09 -9.53 -3.00
N LYS A 109 -9.33 -10.43 -3.61
CA LYS A 109 -9.44 -11.87 -3.39
C LYS A 109 -8.27 -12.29 -2.51
N LEU A 110 -8.59 -12.73 -1.29
CA LEU A 110 -7.63 -13.21 -0.32
C LEU A 110 -7.29 -14.69 -0.57
N ASN A 111 -6.14 -15.16 -0.08
CA ASN A 111 -5.75 -16.56 -0.12
C ASN A 111 -6.32 -17.39 1.05
N PHE A 112 -7.08 -16.74 1.93
CA PHE A 112 -7.71 -17.30 3.13
C PHE A 112 -9.10 -16.66 3.29
N SER A 113 -9.93 -17.16 4.22
CA SER A 113 -11.20 -16.51 4.55
C SER A 113 -10.96 -15.18 5.24
N TYR A 114 -11.90 -14.22 5.10
CA TYR A 114 -11.81 -12.95 5.82
C TYR A 114 -11.73 -13.20 7.35
N PHE A 115 -12.50 -14.20 7.86
CA PHE A 115 -12.48 -14.60 9.25
C PHE A 115 -11.08 -15.01 9.73
N ASP A 116 -10.42 -15.91 8.98
CA ASP A 116 -9.07 -16.39 9.35
C ASP A 116 -8.04 -15.28 9.28
N GLY A 117 -8.12 -14.42 8.25
CA GLY A 117 -7.25 -13.27 8.11
C GLY A 117 -7.43 -12.26 9.25
N TYR A 118 -8.68 -11.96 9.62
CA TYR A 118 -8.96 -11.09 10.76
C TYR A 118 -8.44 -11.69 12.07
N ALA A 119 -8.66 -13.00 12.29
CA ALA A 119 -8.21 -13.71 13.47
C ALA A 119 -6.69 -13.80 13.62
N SER A 120 -5.93 -13.74 12.50
CA SER A 120 -4.46 -13.76 12.56
C SER A 120 -3.86 -12.43 13.02
N ASP A 121 -4.52 -11.32 12.69
CA ASP A 121 -3.95 -9.97 12.86
C ASP A 121 -4.67 -9.14 13.93
N TYR A 122 -5.95 -9.48 14.24
CA TYR A 122 -6.80 -8.71 15.13
C TYR A 122 -7.48 -9.61 16.18
N ASN A 123 -8.13 -8.98 17.17
CA ASN A 123 -8.95 -9.72 18.13
C ASN A 123 -10.26 -10.19 17.46
N ILE A 124 -10.34 -11.49 17.21
CA ILE A 124 -11.51 -12.10 16.54
C ILE A 124 -12.82 -11.86 17.28
N PHE A 125 -12.77 -11.63 18.60
CA PHE A 125 -13.93 -11.35 19.42
C PHE A 125 -14.69 -10.10 18.95
N ASP A 126 -14.00 -9.09 18.40
CA ASP A 126 -14.60 -7.87 17.92
C ASP A 126 -15.46 -8.13 16.68
N LEU A 127 -14.96 -8.96 15.76
CA LEU A 127 -15.69 -9.36 14.56
C LEU A 127 -16.88 -10.26 14.88
N VAL A 128 -16.70 -11.24 15.77
CA VAL A 128 -17.77 -12.14 16.22
C VAL A 128 -18.87 -11.35 16.94
N THR A 129 -18.50 -10.43 17.84
CA THR A 129 -19.45 -9.55 18.53
C THR A 129 -20.24 -8.69 17.54
N THR A 130 -19.57 -8.21 16.48
CA THR A 130 -20.23 -7.45 15.42
C THR A 130 -21.27 -8.31 14.69
N GLY A 131 -20.95 -9.55 14.34
CA GLY A 131 -21.89 -10.50 13.73
C GLY A 131 -23.10 -10.78 14.63
N GLU A 132 -22.88 -10.94 15.93
CA GLU A 132 -23.99 -11.13 16.91
C GLU A 132 -24.91 -9.90 17.00
N VAL A 133 -24.34 -8.70 16.97
CA VAL A 133 -25.13 -7.46 16.94
C VAL A 133 -25.94 -7.36 15.65
N ILE A 134 -25.34 -7.67 14.51
CA ILE A 134 -26.05 -7.72 13.23
C ILE A 134 -27.21 -8.71 13.30
N ARG A 135 -26.99 -9.92 13.83
CA ARG A 135 -28.04 -10.94 13.98
C ARG A 135 -29.21 -10.45 14.84
N GLN A 136 -28.94 -9.66 15.88
CA GLN A 136 -29.95 -9.16 16.80
C GLN A 136 -30.74 -7.98 16.22
N MET A 137 -30.08 -7.05 15.53
CA MET A 137 -30.66 -5.80 15.09
C MET A 137 -31.13 -5.80 13.63
N TYR A 138 -30.42 -6.53 12.77
CA TYR A 138 -30.61 -6.59 11.34
C TYR A 138 -30.50 -8.06 10.84
N PRO A 139 -31.41 -8.95 11.29
CA PRO A 139 -31.34 -10.38 10.99
C PRO A 139 -31.32 -10.68 9.48
N GLU A 140 -31.86 -9.79 8.66
CA GLU A 140 -31.84 -9.91 7.21
C GLU A 140 -30.43 -9.73 6.59
N TYR A 141 -29.48 -9.16 7.32
CA TYR A 141 -28.08 -9.04 6.92
C TYR A 141 -27.21 -10.20 7.41
N TYR A 142 -27.69 -10.97 8.40
CA TYR A 142 -26.86 -11.93 9.12
C TYR A 142 -26.40 -13.09 8.23
N ASP A 143 -27.28 -13.68 7.42
CA ASP A 143 -26.92 -14.78 6.51
C ASP A 143 -25.87 -14.36 5.47
N ALA A 144 -25.96 -13.11 4.99
CA ALA A 144 -24.95 -12.56 4.09
C ALA A 144 -23.62 -12.31 4.84
N PHE A 145 -23.67 -11.76 6.05
CA PHE A 145 -22.48 -11.58 6.89
C PHE A 145 -21.75 -12.89 7.11
N GLU A 146 -22.45 -13.95 7.59
CA GLU A 146 -21.87 -15.27 7.83
C GLU A 146 -21.26 -15.89 6.56
N ARG A 147 -21.98 -15.83 5.46
CA ARG A 147 -21.47 -16.37 4.19
C ARG A 147 -20.22 -15.63 3.71
N LEU A 148 -20.21 -14.30 3.82
CA LEU A 148 -19.13 -13.47 3.29
C LEU A 148 -17.90 -13.49 4.20
N VAL A 149 -18.06 -13.54 5.52
CA VAL A 149 -16.95 -13.58 6.47
C VAL A 149 -16.11 -14.86 6.33
N HIS A 150 -16.75 -15.97 5.97
CA HIS A 150 -16.08 -17.23 5.63
C HIS A 150 -15.69 -17.35 4.15
N GLY A 151 -16.01 -16.35 3.33
CA GLY A 151 -15.50 -16.16 1.98
C GLY A 151 -14.13 -15.49 1.95
N ASN A 152 -13.56 -15.36 0.77
CA ASN A 152 -12.23 -14.77 0.57
C ASN A 152 -12.24 -13.43 -0.16
N GLY A 153 -13.39 -12.78 -0.29
CA GLY A 153 -13.53 -11.45 -0.90
C GLY A 153 -13.76 -10.36 0.12
N THR A 154 -13.23 -9.17 -0.11
CA THR A 154 -13.50 -7.97 0.71
C THR A 154 -13.19 -6.69 -0.05
N TYR A 155 -13.74 -5.56 0.42
CA TYR A 155 -13.25 -4.23 0.06
C TYR A 155 -12.24 -3.75 1.09
N PHE A 156 -11.34 -2.84 0.68
CA PHE A 156 -10.42 -2.17 1.59
C PHE A 156 -10.48 -0.66 1.44
N GLY A 157 -10.23 0.04 2.56
CA GLY A 157 -9.96 1.47 2.61
C GLY A 157 -11.19 2.34 2.82
N ASN A 158 -12.37 1.78 3.12
CA ASN A 158 -13.61 2.55 3.38
C ASN A 158 -13.91 3.61 2.31
N MET A 159 -13.59 3.30 1.04
CA MET A 159 -13.73 4.23 -0.08
C MET A 159 -15.01 3.93 -0.87
N MET A 160 -15.84 4.93 -1.03
CA MET A 160 -17.05 4.82 -1.85
C MET A 160 -17.49 6.18 -2.40
N VAL A 161 -18.26 6.15 -3.49
CA VAL A 161 -19.03 7.29 -3.99
C VAL A 161 -20.42 6.80 -4.38
N THR A 162 -21.45 7.43 -3.84
CA THR A 162 -22.85 7.05 -4.07
C THR A 162 -23.79 8.23 -3.90
N SER A 163 -25.09 8.06 -4.16
CA SER A 163 -26.08 9.09 -3.87
C SER A 163 -26.11 9.42 -2.37
N LYS A 164 -26.42 10.68 -2.04
CA LYS A 164 -26.50 11.10 -0.63
C LYS A 164 -27.51 10.26 0.16
N ALA A 165 -28.60 9.83 -0.48
CA ALA A 165 -29.61 9.00 0.15
C ALA A 165 -29.07 7.60 0.53
N LEU A 166 -28.36 6.92 -0.39
CA LEU A 166 -27.73 5.63 -0.12
C LEU A 166 -26.59 5.76 0.90
N TYR A 167 -25.84 6.85 0.83
CA TYR A 167 -24.81 7.15 1.82
C TYR A 167 -25.38 7.27 3.24
N ASP A 168 -26.49 8.02 3.38
CA ASP A 168 -27.14 8.20 4.67
C ASP A 168 -27.69 6.88 5.22
N GLU A 169 -28.27 6.06 4.36
CA GLU A 169 -28.77 4.74 4.73
C GLU A 169 -27.63 3.81 5.20
N TYR A 170 -26.50 3.79 4.47
CA TYR A 170 -25.32 3.03 4.89
C TYR A 170 -24.76 3.51 6.22
N ALA A 171 -24.60 4.82 6.38
CA ALA A 171 -24.03 5.39 7.59
C ALA A 171 -24.95 5.16 8.81
N GLU A 172 -26.26 5.30 8.66
CA GLU A 172 -27.21 5.00 9.73
C GLU A 172 -27.12 3.54 10.16
N TRP A 173 -27.12 2.61 9.20
CA TRP A 173 -26.96 1.18 9.46
C TRP A 173 -25.65 0.87 10.18
N LEU A 174 -24.51 1.36 9.65
CA LEU A 174 -23.18 1.12 10.19
C LEU A 174 -23.02 1.65 11.62
N PHE A 175 -23.36 2.92 11.84
CA PHE A 175 -23.16 3.54 13.15
C PHE A 175 -24.17 3.06 14.20
N THR A 176 -25.35 2.59 13.79
CA THR A 176 -26.29 1.92 14.70
C THR A 176 -25.72 0.58 15.20
N ILE A 177 -25.12 -0.22 14.31
CA ILE A 177 -24.40 -1.45 14.72
C ILE A 177 -23.25 -1.11 15.65
N PHE A 178 -22.40 -0.17 15.28
CA PHE A 178 -21.21 0.17 16.07
C PHE A 178 -21.56 0.76 17.44
N ALA A 179 -22.65 1.50 17.57
CA ALA A 179 -23.10 1.98 18.86
C ALA A 179 -23.47 0.84 19.85
N GLU A 180 -23.91 -0.31 19.33
CA GLU A 180 -24.16 -1.49 20.15
C GLU A 180 -22.90 -2.37 20.36
N VAL A 181 -22.04 -2.48 19.35
CA VAL A 181 -20.76 -3.18 19.47
C VAL A 181 -19.86 -2.50 20.49
N GLU A 182 -19.78 -1.16 20.48
CA GLU A 182 -18.99 -0.35 21.42
C GLU A 182 -19.32 -0.63 22.89
N LYS A 183 -20.56 -1.03 23.19
CA LYS A 183 -20.99 -1.39 24.55
C LYS A 183 -20.51 -2.77 25.00
N LYS A 184 -20.05 -3.61 24.07
CA LYS A 184 -19.77 -5.03 24.27
C LYS A 184 -18.29 -5.37 24.15
N ILE A 185 -17.48 -4.53 23.49
CA ILE A 185 -16.04 -4.71 23.33
C ILE A 185 -15.26 -3.67 24.13
N ASP A 186 -14.07 -4.04 24.58
CA ASP A 186 -13.14 -3.14 25.26
C ASP A 186 -11.81 -3.10 24.51
N ALA A 187 -11.64 -2.08 23.68
CA ALA A 187 -10.42 -1.84 22.92
C ALA A 187 -9.41 -0.95 23.67
N SER A 188 -9.65 -0.57 24.94
CA SER A 188 -8.78 0.35 25.70
C SER A 188 -7.37 -0.20 25.92
N GLY A 189 -7.24 -1.52 26.03
CA GLY A 189 -5.98 -2.25 26.19
C GLY A 189 -5.23 -2.55 24.89
N TYR A 190 -5.77 -2.20 23.72
CA TYR A 190 -5.11 -2.44 22.44
C TYR A 190 -4.00 -1.40 22.21
N ASP A 191 -3.00 -1.75 21.41
CA ASP A 191 -2.03 -0.77 20.92
C ASP A 191 -2.68 0.22 19.93
N ASP A 192 -1.96 1.30 19.60
CA ASP A 192 -2.50 2.39 18.79
C ASP A 192 -2.93 1.98 17.37
N TYR A 193 -2.38 0.91 16.83
CA TYR A 193 -2.81 0.38 15.54
C TYR A 193 -4.12 -0.41 15.68
N HIS A 194 -4.18 -1.35 16.61
CA HIS A 194 -5.34 -2.23 16.81
C HIS A 194 -6.54 -1.54 17.46
N LYS A 195 -6.33 -0.40 18.17
CA LYS A 195 -7.45 0.42 18.68
C LYS A 195 -8.43 0.84 17.60
N ARG A 196 -8.01 0.98 16.34
CA ARG A 196 -8.88 1.40 15.22
C ARG A 196 -9.85 0.30 14.76
N VAL A 197 -10.34 -0.50 15.67
CA VAL A 197 -11.16 -1.68 15.44
C VAL A 197 -12.37 -1.41 14.54
N PHE A 198 -13.08 -0.30 14.75
CA PHE A 198 -14.26 0.05 13.96
C PHE A 198 -13.89 0.42 12.51
N GLY A 199 -12.75 1.08 12.30
CA GLY A 199 -12.21 1.35 10.97
C GLY A 199 -11.95 0.06 10.18
N PHE A 200 -11.35 -0.95 10.80
CA PHE A 200 -11.07 -2.24 10.14
C PHE A 200 -12.33 -3.05 9.85
N ILE A 201 -13.26 -3.15 10.81
CA ILE A 201 -14.50 -3.91 10.62
C ILE A 201 -15.39 -3.26 9.55
N SER A 202 -15.41 -1.93 9.47
CA SER A 202 -16.25 -1.21 8.49
C SER A 202 -15.88 -1.50 7.05
N GLU A 203 -14.60 -1.77 6.74
CA GLU A 203 -14.17 -2.15 5.39
C GLU A 203 -14.90 -3.40 4.90
N PHE A 204 -15.06 -4.39 5.76
CA PHE A 204 -15.82 -5.59 5.46
C PHE A 204 -17.33 -5.35 5.47
N LEU A 205 -17.84 -4.53 6.40
CA LEU A 205 -19.26 -4.24 6.49
C LEU A 205 -19.79 -3.49 5.26
N LEU A 206 -18.98 -2.67 4.60
CA LEU A 206 -19.35 -2.07 3.32
C LEU A 206 -19.65 -3.15 2.28
N PHE A 207 -18.85 -4.21 2.23
CA PHE A 207 -19.09 -5.33 1.31
C PHE A 207 -20.39 -6.06 1.65
N VAL A 208 -20.64 -6.35 2.93
CA VAL A 208 -21.90 -6.98 3.37
C VAL A 208 -23.11 -6.13 2.98
N TRP A 209 -23.06 -4.81 3.23
CA TRP A 209 -24.15 -3.90 2.94
C TRP A 209 -24.46 -3.82 1.43
N VAL A 210 -23.42 -3.69 0.60
CA VAL A 210 -23.53 -3.67 -0.86
C VAL A 210 -24.19 -4.95 -1.41
N GLU A 211 -23.77 -6.11 -0.92
CA GLU A 211 -24.30 -7.41 -1.33
C GLU A 211 -25.78 -7.58 -0.96
N VAL A 212 -26.16 -7.23 0.29
CA VAL A 212 -27.54 -7.36 0.77
C VAL A 212 -28.48 -6.39 0.02
N LYS A 213 -28.02 -5.18 -0.25
CA LYS A 213 -28.79 -4.18 -1.00
C LYS A 213 -28.89 -4.53 -2.49
N GLY A 214 -28.07 -5.44 -3.00
CA GLY A 214 -28.03 -5.79 -4.43
C GLY A 214 -27.65 -4.61 -5.33
N LEU A 215 -26.75 -3.74 -4.87
CA LEU A 215 -26.38 -2.54 -5.60
C LEU A 215 -25.56 -2.87 -6.85
N LYS A 216 -25.78 -2.08 -7.91
CA LYS A 216 -24.97 -2.11 -9.11
C LYS A 216 -23.66 -1.37 -8.86
N VAL A 217 -22.58 -2.10 -8.66
CA VAL A 217 -21.27 -1.58 -8.26
C VAL A 217 -20.39 -1.33 -9.47
N TYR A 218 -19.67 -0.19 -9.47
CA TYR A 218 -18.48 0.02 -10.28
C TYR A 218 -17.25 -0.14 -9.41
N GLU A 219 -16.51 -1.23 -9.63
CA GLU A 219 -15.24 -1.48 -8.94
C GLU A 219 -14.11 -0.72 -9.64
N CYS A 220 -13.53 0.26 -8.95
CA CYS A 220 -12.58 1.23 -9.50
C CYS A 220 -11.16 0.99 -9.01
N LYS A 221 -10.18 1.24 -9.87
CA LYS A 221 -8.77 1.31 -9.49
C LYS A 221 -8.54 2.44 -8.50
N VAL A 222 -7.73 2.18 -7.48
CA VAL A 222 -7.30 3.17 -6.50
C VAL A 222 -5.84 3.52 -6.76
N GLY A 223 -5.58 4.80 -7.07
CA GLY A 223 -4.24 5.35 -7.21
C GLY A 223 -3.71 5.85 -5.87
N MET A 224 -2.42 5.64 -5.64
CA MET A 224 -1.69 6.13 -4.47
C MET A 224 -0.83 7.31 -4.86
N THR A 225 -0.91 8.42 -4.13
CA THR A 225 -0.12 9.63 -4.42
C THR A 225 1.19 9.69 -3.64
N THR A 226 1.24 9.07 -2.47
CA THR A 226 2.45 9.05 -1.61
C THR A 226 2.48 7.81 -0.75
N GLU A 227 3.67 7.32 -0.42
CA GLU A 227 3.86 6.26 0.57
C GLU A 227 3.54 6.71 2.00
N LYS A 228 3.27 5.73 2.86
CA LYS A 228 3.16 5.96 4.29
C LYS A 228 4.51 6.41 4.87
N TYR A 229 4.46 7.28 5.88
CA TYR A 229 5.67 7.72 6.57
C TYR A 229 6.44 6.55 7.19
N GLU A 230 5.74 5.61 7.80
CA GLU A 230 6.30 4.40 8.41
C GLU A 230 7.00 3.49 7.37
N THR A 231 6.44 3.40 6.16
CA THR A 231 7.07 2.67 5.05
C THR A 231 8.38 3.32 4.65
N LYS A 232 8.41 4.65 4.52
CA LYS A 232 9.63 5.40 4.22
C LYS A 232 10.68 5.22 5.30
N GLN A 233 10.32 5.38 6.58
CA GLN A 233 11.24 5.13 7.69
C GLN A 233 11.79 3.71 7.69
N MET A 234 10.96 2.72 7.38
CA MET A 234 11.41 1.33 7.31
C MET A 234 12.45 1.12 6.19
N LYS A 235 12.23 1.72 5.01
CA LYS A 235 13.18 1.68 3.90
C LYS A 235 14.49 2.37 4.25
N GLU A 236 14.45 3.56 4.86
CA GLU A 236 15.63 4.28 5.33
C GLU A 236 16.45 3.44 6.31
N GLN A 237 15.79 2.80 7.27
CA GLN A 237 16.47 1.95 8.26
C GLN A 237 17.05 0.67 7.63
N LEU A 238 16.37 0.06 6.65
CA LEU A 238 16.89 -1.08 5.92
C LEU A 238 18.09 -0.69 5.06
N ALA A 239 18.08 0.50 4.45
CA ALA A 239 19.21 1.04 3.72
C ALA A 239 20.45 1.18 4.62
N ASP A 240 20.28 1.61 5.88
CA ASP A 240 21.36 1.67 6.86
C ASP A 240 21.95 0.30 7.16
N TYR A 241 21.12 -0.72 7.40
CA TYR A 241 21.58 -2.09 7.61
C TYR A 241 22.31 -2.65 6.39
N PHE A 242 21.80 -2.42 5.19
CA PHE A 242 22.44 -2.88 3.96
C PHE A 242 23.78 -2.17 3.73
N GLN A 243 23.88 -0.87 4.00
CA GLN A 243 25.14 -0.15 3.94
C GLN A 243 26.19 -0.70 4.91
N GLN A 244 25.77 -1.12 6.11
CA GLN A 244 26.65 -1.77 7.09
C GLN A 244 26.96 -3.23 6.73
N GLY A 245 26.16 -3.86 5.85
CA GLY A 245 26.23 -5.28 5.53
C GLY A 245 25.67 -6.19 6.63
N ASP A 246 24.89 -5.61 7.53
CA ASP A 246 24.26 -6.31 8.66
C ASP A 246 22.91 -6.91 8.25
N LEU A 247 22.96 -8.08 7.59
CA LEU A 247 21.75 -8.81 7.19
C LEU A 247 20.96 -9.34 8.39
N ALA A 248 21.65 -9.72 9.48
CA ALA A 248 20.98 -10.24 10.67
C ALA A 248 20.16 -9.14 11.36
N GLY A 249 20.74 -7.95 11.54
CA GLY A 249 20.03 -6.78 12.06
C GLY A 249 18.89 -6.33 11.14
N ALA A 250 19.09 -6.34 9.82
CA ALA A 250 18.05 -6.04 8.85
C ALA A 250 16.85 -6.99 8.98
N LYS A 251 17.11 -8.29 9.10
CA LYS A 251 16.08 -9.32 9.28
C LYS A 251 15.31 -9.17 10.58
N GLU A 252 16.02 -9.01 11.69
CA GLU A 252 15.40 -8.81 13.01
C GLU A 252 14.51 -7.56 13.01
N TYR A 253 15.01 -6.45 12.50
CA TYR A 253 14.27 -5.20 12.36
C TYR A 253 13.03 -5.39 11.50
N PHE A 254 13.18 -5.98 10.29
CA PHE A 254 12.09 -6.21 9.34
C PHE A 254 10.97 -7.04 9.98
N LEU A 255 11.31 -8.19 10.58
CA LEU A 255 10.33 -9.07 11.23
C LEU A 255 9.69 -8.41 12.46
N GLY A 256 10.45 -7.60 13.21
CA GLY A 256 9.96 -6.84 14.35
C GLY A 256 8.92 -5.79 13.96
N VAL A 257 9.12 -5.10 12.82
CA VAL A 257 8.14 -4.15 12.27
C VAL A 257 6.92 -4.90 11.72
N LEU A 258 7.13 -5.96 10.93
CA LEU A 258 6.05 -6.75 10.33
C LEU A 258 5.10 -7.34 11.39
N LYS A 259 5.64 -7.79 12.53
CA LYS A 259 4.83 -8.30 13.64
C LYS A 259 3.90 -7.23 14.23
N LYS A 260 4.33 -5.97 14.26
CA LYS A 260 3.53 -4.85 14.81
C LYS A 260 2.63 -4.21 13.76
N ARG A 261 3.01 -4.28 12.53
CA ARG A 261 2.40 -3.60 11.38
C ARG A 261 2.39 -4.53 10.16
N PRO A 262 1.53 -5.56 10.15
CA PRO A 262 1.45 -6.51 9.04
C PRO A 262 1.05 -5.84 7.71
N ASP A 263 0.39 -4.68 7.79
CA ASP A 263 -0.04 -3.89 6.65
C ASP A 263 1.09 -3.21 5.85
N VAL A 264 2.34 -3.23 6.31
CA VAL A 264 3.44 -2.52 5.61
C VAL A 264 3.78 -3.15 4.25
N LEU A 265 3.51 -4.44 4.06
CA LEU A 265 3.73 -5.16 2.79
C LEU A 265 2.54 -5.11 1.82
N MET A 266 1.42 -4.51 2.21
CA MET A 266 0.28 -4.33 1.30
C MET A 266 0.66 -3.32 0.21
N GLU A 267 0.17 -3.51 -1.03
CA GLU A 267 0.37 -2.55 -2.14
C GLU A 267 0.00 -1.12 -1.77
N ALA A 268 -1.03 -0.96 -0.94
CA ALA A 268 -1.45 0.33 -0.41
C ALA A 268 -0.43 1.00 0.53
N SER A 269 0.59 0.29 0.97
CA SER A 269 1.63 0.78 1.87
C SER A 269 2.99 0.82 1.20
N ASP A 270 3.37 -0.26 0.53
CA ASP A 270 4.62 -0.44 -0.24
C ASP A 270 4.34 -0.21 -1.73
N ILE A 271 4.14 1.06 -2.11
CA ILE A 271 3.71 1.45 -3.47
C ILE A 271 4.74 1.06 -4.52
N THR A 272 6.02 1.19 -4.19
CA THR A 272 7.14 0.87 -5.08
C THR A 272 7.52 -0.61 -5.05
N GLY A 273 7.00 -1.38 -4.07
CA GLY A 273 7.36 -2.78 -3.85
C GLY A 273 8.74 -2.99 -3.21
N GLU A 274 9.42 -1.92 -2.79
CA GLU A 274 10.79 -1.98 -2.28
C GLU A 274 10.92 -2.72 -0.95
N LEU A 275 9.88 -2.74 -0.09
CA LEU A 275 9.91 -3.57 1.12
C LEU A 275 9.85 -5.05 0.79
N LYS A 276 9.05 -5.46 -0.20
CA LYS A 276 9.04 -6.84 -0.71
C LYS A 276 10.40 -7.22 -1.29
N LEU A 277 11.01 -6.32 -2.07
CA LEU A 277 12.35 -6.51 -2.60
C LEU A 277 13.40 -6.57 -1.47
N SER A 278 13.30 -5.73 -0.44
CA SER A 278 14.20 -5.76 0.72
C SER A 278 14.12 -7.09 1.47
N MET A 279 12.93 -7.68 1.59
CA MET A 279 12.76 -9.02 2.17
C MET A 279 13.50 -10.07 1.31
N GLN A 280 13.41 -9.95 -0.01
CA GLN A 280 14.13 -10.83 -0.94
C GLN A 280 15.64 -10.63 -0.85
N VAL A 281 16.13 -9.38 -0.75
CA VAL A 281 17.56 -9.07 -0.49
C VAL A 281 18.05 -9.83 0.74
N ILE A 282 17.35 -9.70 1.87
CA ILE A 282 17.73 -10.36 3.13
C ILE A 282 17.84 -11.88 2.93
N ALA A 283 16.76 -12.49 2.41
CA ALA A 283 16.69 -13.95 2.27
C ALA A 283 17.75 -14.52 1.30
N VAL A 284 17.90 -13.90 0.13
CA VAL A 284 18.86 -14.36 -0.89
C VAL A 284 20.30 -14.15 -0.42
N CYS A 285 20.61 -12.97 0.11
CA CYS A 285 21.98 -12.67 0.53
C CYS A 285 22.43 -13.50 1.75
N GLU A 286 21.51 -13.88 2.67
CA GLU A 286 21.84 -14.85 3.72
C GLU A 286 22.22 -16.21 3.13
N LEU A 287 21.48 -16.73 2.17
CA LEU A 287 21.75 -18.01 1.53
C LEU A 287 23.03 -17.97 0.69
N GLU A 288 23.24 -16.89 -0.10
CA GLU A 288 24.47 -16.72 -0.88
C GLU A 288 25.72 -16.69 0.01
N ARG A 289 25.69 -15.98 1.15
CA ARG A 289 26.81 -15.98 2.11
C ARG A 289 27.10 -17.35 2.69
N GLN A 290 26.04 -18.13 2.96
CA GLN A 290 26.20 -19.50 3.47
C GLN A 290 26.81 -20.44 2.42
N GLU A 291 26.36 -20.34 1.16
CA GLU A 291 26.79 -21.26 0.10
C GLU A 291 28.08 -20.83 -0.58
N TYR A 292 28.26 -19.53 -0.84
CA TYR A 292 29.38 -19.02 -1.65
C TYR A 292 30.35 -18.17 -0.85
N GLY A 293 30.07 -17.86 0.42
CA GLY A 293 30.90 -16.99 1.27
C GLY A 293 30.78 -15.50 0.97
N GLU A 294 30.06 -15.11 -0.08
CA GLU A 294 29.84 -13.73 -0.51
C GLU A 294 28.46 -13.61 -1.15
N SER A 295 27.77 -12.50 -0.89
CA SER A 295 26.45 -12.22 -1.47
C SER A 295 26.50 -11.09 -2.50
N VAL A 296 25.39 -10.92 -3.25
CA VAL A 296 25.23 -9.76 -4.14
C VAL A 296 25.33 -8.44 -3.36
N LEU A 297 24.80 -8.37 -2.14
CA LEU A 297 24.97 -7.19 -1.28
C LEU A 297 26.45 -6.90 -1.03
N ASP A 298 27.28 -7.89 -0.75
CA ASP A 298 28.71 -7.71 -0.50
C ASP A 298 29.44 -7.19 -1.74
N ARG A 299 29.13 -7.74 -2.92
CA ARG A 299 29.69 -7.29 -4.21
C ARG A 299 29.32 -5.84 -4.54
N ILE A 300 28.04 -5.48 -4.37
CA ILE A 300 27.59 -4.10 -4.61
C ILE A 300 28.26 -3.15 -3.61
N ARG A 301 28.30 -3.49 -2.31
CA ARG A 301 28.99 -2.68 -1.30
C ARG A 301 30.46 -2.45 -1.62
N GLN A 302 31.19 -3.48 -2.07
CA GLN A 302 32.60 -3.35 -2.43
C GLN A 302 32.80 -2.35 -3.56
N ARG A 303 31.94 -2.31 -4.58
CA ARG A 303 31.95 -1.29 -5.66
C ARG A 303 31.88 0.15 -5.10
N TYR A 304 31.01 0.38 -4.12
CA TYR A 304 30.87 1.70 -3.49
C TYR A 304 32.06 2.05 -2.58
N MET A 305 32.64 1.08 -1.88
CA MET A 305 33.81 1.30 -1.00
C MET A 305 35.11 1.53 -1.76
N SER A 306 35.29 0.87 -2.91
CA SER A 306 36.50 0.99 -3.73
C SER A 306 36.57 2.28 -4.55
N GLY A 307 35.50 3.06 -4.62
CA GLY A 307 35.43 4.30 -5.41
C GLY A 307 35.31 4.08 -6.92
N ASP A 308 35.06 2.85 -7.36
CA ASP A 308 34.90 2.47 -8.78
C ASP A 308 33.51 2.85 -9.34
N VAL A 309 33.03 4.05 -9.00
CA VAL A 309 31.68 4.52 -9.35
C VAL A 309 31.57 4.99 -10.82
N ASN A 310 32.61 4.79 -11.63
CA ASN A 310 32.66 5.38 -13.00
C ASN A 310 31.98 4.56 -14.09
N GLU A 311 31.47 3.36 -13.86
CA GLU A 311 30.89 2.52 -14.93
C GLU A 311 29.34 2.48 -15.01
N VAL A 312 28.60 3.08 -14.08
CA VAL A 312 27.12 3.00 -14.07
C VAL A 312 26.42 4.16 -14.81
N ARG A 313 27.12 4.92 -15.66
CA ARG A 313 26.55 6.11 -16.34
C ARG A 313 25.72 5.86 -17.61
N HIS A 314 25.34 4.66 -17.99
CA HIS A 314 24.71 4.41 -19.29
C HIS A 314 23.38 3.65 -19.31
N VAL A 315 22.41 3.93 -18.40
CA VAL A 315 21.03 3.39 -18.58
C VAL A 315 19.92 4.44 -18.39
N HIS A 316 20.21 5.67 -17.98
CA HIS A 316 19.17 6.71 -17.82
C HIS A 316 19.30 7.89 -18.78
N GLU A 317 19.37 7.64 -20.11
CA GLU A 317 19.14 8.68 -21.12
C GLU A 317 18.32 8.12 -22.29
N SER A 318 17.01 8.02 -22.09
CA SER A 318 16.04 8.13 -23.20
C SER A 318 14.62 8.28 -22.65
N SER A 319 14.27 9.45 -22.21
CA SER A 319 12.95 10.09 -22.37
C SER A 319 12.83 11.27 -21.42
N ASP A 320 13.29 12.45 -21.88
CA ASP A 320 12.65 13.72 -21.56
C ASP A 320 13.30 14.82 -22.41
N THR A 321 12.54 15.27 -23.38
CA THR A 321 12.81 16.49 -24.12
C THR A 321 12.14 17.66 -23.40
N ASP A 322 12.95 18.68 -23.18
CA ASP A 322 12.59 20.10 -23.12
C ASP A 322 12.26 20.75 -21.78
N GLY A 323 13.07 21.77 -21.41
CA GLY A 323 12.65 22.80 -20.48
C GLY A 323 13.71 23.39 -19.53
N THR A 324 14.62 24.22 -20.05
CA THR A 324 15.27 25.35 -19.36
C THR A 324 15.85 25.22 -17.94
N ARG A 325 17.18 25.08 -17.91
CA ARG A 325 18.03 25.23 -16.70
C ARG A 325 18.37 26.72 -16.46
N GLN A 326 17.95 27.27 -15.32
CA GLN A 326 18.58 28.47 -14.76
C GLN A 326 19.67 28.06 -13.75
N LYS A 327 20.89 28.54 -14.01
CA LYS A 327 22.05 28.40 -13.12
C LYS A 327 21.91 29.36 -11.94
N HIS A 328 22.01 28.83 -10.72
CA HIS A 328 22.35 29.64 -9.54
C HIS A 328 23.72 29.19 -8.99
N GLU A 329 24.66 30.15 -9.03
CA GLU A 329 25.96 30.03 -8.36
C GLU A 329 25.75 30.06 -6.83
N ARG A 330 26.33 29.11 -6.12
CA ARG A 330 26.47 29.14 -4.66
C ARG A 330 27.92 29.18 -4.26
N SER A 331 28.22 30.17 -3.42
CA SER A 331 29.50 30.44 -2.82
C SER A 331 29.89 29.41 -1.75
N ASP A 332 31.18 29.16 -1.71
CA ASP A 332 31.94 28.21 -0.88
C ASP A 332 31.92 28.62 0.61
N THR A 333 31.30 27.81 1.49
CA THR A 333 31.57 27.84 2.95
C THR A 333 31.38 26.44 3.57
N GLY A 334 32.46 25.86 4.08
CA GLY A 334 32.44 24.93 5.18
C GLY A 334 32.63 23.44 4.89
N ARG A 335 33.84 22.96 5.19
CA ARG A 335 34.32 21.58 5.00
C ARG A 335 33.66 20.49 5.85
N VAL A 336 32.79 20.84 6.81
CA VAL A 336 32.17 19.87 7.74
C VAL A 336 30.85 19.30 7.22
N GLY A 337 30.13 20.02 6.29
CA GLY A 337 28.88 19.55 5.71
C GLY A 337 29.03 18.51 4.59
N ARG A 338 30.24 18.33 4.03
CA ARG A 338 30.48 17.44 2.88
C ARG A 338 30.59 15.94 3.23
N GLU A 339 30.92 15.58 4.48
CA GLU A 339 31.01 14.16 4.87
C GLU A 339 29.64 13.57 5.20
N VAL A 340 28.74 14.36 5.79
CA VAL A 340 27.37 13.92 6.11
C VAL A 340 26.52 13.81 4.83
N GLU A 341 26.61 14.80 3.90
CA GLU A 341 25.91 14.74 2.61
C GLU A 341 26.41 13.61 1.70
N LYS A 342 27.71 13.26 1.75
CA LYS A 342 28.26 12.15 0.95
C LYS A 342 27.88 10.78 1.48
N SER A 343 27.70 10.61 2.80
CA SER A 343 27.28 9.34 3.38
C SER A 343 25.83 9.02 3.09
N ASP A 344 24.96 10.04 3.08
CA ASP A 344 23.53 9.90 2.79
C ASP A 344 23.29 9.53 1.31
N ASP A 345 23.98 10.20 0.39
CA ASP A 345 23.95 9.91 -1.05
C ASP A 345 24.45 8.49 -1.39
N SER A 346 25.48 7.98 -0.70
CA SER A 346 26.00 6.63 -0.94
C SER A 346 25.08 5.52 -0.43
N ARG A 347 24.39 5.76 0.69
CA ARG A 347 23.41 4.86 1.28
C ARG A 347 22.18 4.67 0.37
N GLU A 348 21.61 5.78 -0.08
CA GLU A 348 20.46 5.76 -1.00
C GLU A 348 20.83 5.06 -2.31
N ARG A 349 21.97 5.34 -2.90
CA ARG A 349 22.43 4.70 -4.13
C ARG A 349 22.62 3.19 -3.99
N LEU A 350 23.19 2.73 -2.87
CA LEU A 350 23.33 1.30 -2.59
C LEU A 350 21.97 0.62 -2.51
N PHE A 351 21.03 1.23 -1.79
CA PHE A 351 19.66 0.72 -1.66
C PHE A 351 18.97 0.66 -3.02
N ASP A 352 19.02 1.73 -3.80
CA ASP A 352 18.43 1.80 -5.15
C ASP A 352 19.03 0.74 -6.09
N GLU A 353 20.34 0.51 -6.03
CA GLU A 353 20.99 -0.52 -6.85
C GLU A 353 20.54 -1.94 -6.47
N LEU A 354 20.36 -2.21 -5.17
CA LEU A 354 19.80 -3.49 -4.71
C LEU A 354 18.34 -3.65 -5.16
N MET A 355 17.53 -2.61 -5.04
CA MET A 355 16.13 -2.65 -5.49
C MET A 355 16.05 -2.84 -7.01
N HIS A 356 16.90 -2.15 -7.75
CA HIS A 356 17.02 -2.34 -9.21
C HIS A 356 17.45 -3.77 -9.57
N TYR A 357 18.47 -4.30 -8.91
CA TYR A 357 18.95 -5.68 -9.16
C TYR A 357 17.84 -6.71 -8.99
N PHE A 358 17.16 -6.72 -7.84
CA PHE A 358 16.10 -7.69 -7.57
C PHE A 358 14.82 -7.41 -8.38
N GLY A 359 14.48 -6.15 -8.60
CA GLY A 359 13.37 -5.77 -9.47
C GLY A 359 13.58 -6.30 -10.89
N ARG A 360 14.76 -6.05 -11.47
CA ARG A 360 15.12 -6.52 -12.82
C ARG A 360 15.15 -8.05 -12.92
N LEU A 361 15.71 -8.73 -11.91
CA LEU A 361 15.72 -10.19 -11.87
C LEU A 361 14.28 -10.77 -11.84
N ASN A 362 13.38 -10.16 -11.08
CA ASN A 362 11.98 -10.58 -11.03
C ASN A 362 11.26 -10.38 -12.38
N GLU A 363 11.54 -9.29 -13.11
CA GLU A 363 11.03 -9.07 -14.47
C GLU A 363 11.55 -10.16 -15.41
N ILE A 364 12.86 -10.43 -15.43
CA ILE A 364 13.46 -11.46 -16.29
C ILE A 364 12.83 -12.84 -16.05
N VAL A 365 12.58 -13.21 -14.79
CA VAL A 365 11.89 -14.45 -14.44
C VAL A 365 10.46 -14.46 -14.98
N GLY A 366 9.74 -13.36 -14.86
CA GLY A 366 8.40 -13.19 -15.42
C GLY A 366 8.39 -13.33 -16.94
N ASP A 367 9.33 -12.68 -17.64
CA ASP A 367 9.49 -12.73 -19.10
C ASP A 367 9.84 -14.14 -19.58
N CYS A 368 10.68 -14.87 -18.84
CA CYS A 368 11.04 -16.24 -19.13
C CYS A 368 9.82 -17.19 -19.16
N ARG A 369 8.85 -16.99 -18.26
CA ARG A 369 7.59 -17.76 -18.26
C ARG A 369 6.78 -17.58 -19.54
N THR A 370 6.88 -16.41 -20.17
CA THR A 370 6.18 -16.08 -21.42
C THR A 370 7.02 -16.35 -22.67
N GLY A 371 8.28 -16.77 -22.54
CA GLY A 371 9.21 -17.00 -23.62
C GLY A 371 9.80 -15.72 -24.23
N GLN A 372 9.84 -14.61 -23.46
CA GLN A 372 10.24 -13.28 -23.93
C GLN A 372 11.55 -12.78 -23.30
N VAL A 373 12.56 -13.63 -23.18
CA VAL A 373 13.87 -13.19 -22.64
C VAL A 373 14.64 -12.43 -23.74
N SER A 374 15.05 -11.20 -23.46
CA SER A 374 15.76 -10.34 -24.38
C SER A 374 17.30 -10.49 -24.26
N GLU A 375 18.05 -10.01 -25.25
CA GLU A 375 19.51 -9.94 -25.20
C GLU A 375 19.99 -9.07 -24.00
N ALA A 376 19.27 -8.01 -23.66
CA ALA A 376 19.57 -7.15 -22.52
C ALA A 376 19.46 -7.90 -21.19
N ASP A 377 18.48 -8.81 -21.07
CA ASP A 377 18.31 -9.65 -19.86
C ASP A 377 19.48 -10.59 -19.67
N VAL A 378 19.94 -11.18 -20.76
CA VAL A 378 21.11 -12.05 -20.78
C VAL A 378 22.37 -11.29 -20.36
N ILE A 379 22.58 -10.09 -20.87
CA ILE A 379 23.70 -9.22 -20.52
C ILE A 379 23.66 -8.90 -19.03
N PHE A 380 22.48 -8.57 -18.47
CA PHE A 380 22.29 -8.30 -17.05
C PHE A 380 22.66 -9.53 -16.20
N LEU A 381 22.10 -10.71 -16.46
CA LEU A 381 22.36 -11.93 -15.71
C LEU A 381 23.87 -12.28 -15.64
N ARG A 382 24.58 -12.03 -16.76
CA ARG A 382 26.01 -12.27 -16.87
C ARG A 382 26.83 -11.23 -16.12
N ASN A 383 26.58 -9.94 -16.36
CA ASN A 383 27.37 -8.86 -15.79
C ASN A 383 27.23 -8.81 -14.27
N GLU A 384 25.99 -9.00 -13.77
CA GLU A 384 25.71 -9.02 -12.33
C GLU A 384 26.05 -10.35 -11.65
N ARG A 385 26.53 -11.38 -12.42
CA ARG A 385 26.86 -12.71 -11.90
C ARG A 385 25.74 -13.27 -11.02
N VAL A 386 24.50 -13.23 -11.58
CA VAL A 386 23.32 -13.65 -10.84
C VAL A 386 23.44 -15.11 -10.44
N SER A 387 23.28 -15.39 -9.14
CA SER A 387 23.40 -16.74 -8.59
C SER A 387 22.14 -17.59 -8.86
N ASP A 388 22.34 -18.91 -8.85
CA ASP A 388 21.22 -19.87 -8.94
C ASP A 388 20.23 -19.68 -7.79
N ILE A 389 20.71 -19.32 -6.60
CA ILE A 389 19.88 -19.00 -5.43
C ILE A 389 18.98 -17.80 -5.70
N ALA A 390 19.50 -16.74 -6.28
CA ALA A 390 18.74 -15.53 -6.60
C ALA A 390 17.69 -15.82 -7.68
N ILE A 391 18.03 -16.60 -8.71
CA ILE A 391 17.08 -17.01 -9.76
C ILE A 391 15.94 -17.82 -9.17
N GLU A 392 16.26 -18.85 -8.38
CA GLU A 392 15.25 -19.70 -7.76
C GLU A 392 14.34 -18.92 -6.79
N ALA A 393 14.92 -18.06 -5.95
CA ALA A 393 14.14 -17.23 -5.04
C ALA A 393 13.19 -16.28 -5.78
N SER A 394 13.62 -15.69 -6.90
CA SER A 394 12.77 -14.85 -7.75
C SER A 394 11.67 -15.65 -8.42
N ALA A 395 11.97 -16.85 -8.91
CA ALA A 395 10.99 -17.72 -9.55
C ALA A 395 9.88 -18.17 -8.57
N ARG A 396 10.24 -18.45 -7.32
CA ARG A 396 9.28 -18.82 -6.25
C ARG A 396 8.29 -17.71 -5.87
N LEU A 397 8.53 -16.47 -6.24
CA LEU A 397 7.57 -15.39 -6.05
C LEU A 397 6.35 -15.51 -6.99
N PHE A 398 6.51 -16.16 -8.13
CA PHE A 398 5.49 -16.24 -9.19
C PHE A 398 5.00 -17.66 -9.45
N ILE A 399 5.77 -18.67 -9.03
CA ILE A 399 5.55 -20.07 -9.39
C ILE A 399 5.44 -20.90 -8.11
N THR A 400 4.30 -21.53 -7.93
CA THR A 400 4.02 -22.42 -6.79
C THR A 400 4.19 -23.90 -7.12
N GLU A 401 4.11 -24.28 -8.41
CA GLU A 401 4.27 -25.64 -8.85
C GLU A 401 5.74 -25.99 -9.09
N GLU A 402 6.26 -26.97 -8.36
CA GLU A 402 7.68 -27.37 -8.39
C GLU A 402 8.17 -27.76 -9.79
N ARG A 403 7.30 -28.34 -10.62
CA ARG A 403 7.66 -28.70 -11.99
C ARG A 403 7.86 -27.47 -12.88
N GLU A 404 6.92 -26.51 -12.85
CA GLU A 404 7.03 -25.24 -13.58
C GLU A 404 8.24 -24.46 -13.09
N LEU A 405 8.47 -24.43 -11.77
CA LEU A 405 9.62 -23.80 -11.16
C LEU A 405 10.94 -24.36 -11.71
N ALA A 406 11.08 -25.68 -11.72
CA ALA A 406 12.28 -26.35 -12.25
C ALA A 406 12.49 -26.05 -13.73
N GLU A 407 11.43 -26.07 -14.55
CA GLU A 407 11.49 -25.76 -15.98
C GLU A 407 11.94 -24.31 -16.23
N VAL A 408 11.42 -23.32 -15.48
CA VAL A 408 11.80 -21.92 -15.63
C VAL A 408 13.23 -21.66 -15.14
N VAL A 409 13.59 -22.17 -13.97
CA VAL A 409 14.95 -22.02 -13.42
C VAL A 409 15.98 -22.66 -14.35
N GLU A 410 15.74 -23.87 -14.84
CA GLU A 410 16.62 -24.54 -15.79
C GLU A 410 16.66 -23.80 -17.11
N GLY A 411 15.52 -23.27 -17.60
CA GLY A 411 15.48 -22.43 -18.80
C GLY A 411 16.34 -21.20 -18.70
N ILE A 412 16.35 -20.49 -17.55
CA ILE A 412 17.22 -19.35 -17.32
C ILE A 412 18.70 -19.78 -17.21
N LYS A 413 18.99 -20.91 -16.57
CA LYS A 413 20.36 -21.44 -16.41
C LYS A 413 20.97 -21.95 -17.69
N THR A 414 20.18 -22.58 -18.55
CA THR A 414 20.63 -23.27 -19.77
C THR A 414 20.32 -22.50 -21.05
N ALA A 415 19.61 -21.37 -20.97
CA ALA A 415 19.33 -20.55 -22.12
C ALA A 415 20.61 -20.30 -22.94
N GLU A 416 20.54 -20.41 -24.28
CA GLU A 416 21.66 -20.30 -25.24
C GLU A 416 22.44 -18.97 -25.11
N TRP A 417 21.97 -18.05 -24.28
CA TRP A 417 22.70 -16.83 -23.95
C TRP A 417 24.08 -17.08 -23.34
N LYS A 418 24.37 -18.30 -22.80
CA LYS A 418 25.73 -18.70 -22.41
C LYS A 418 26.69 -18.85 -23.61
N SER A 419 26.13 -18.91 -24.81
CA SER A 419 26.89 -19.09 -26.06
C SER A 419 26.96 -17.84 -26.97
N LEU A 420 26.33 -16.74 -26.60
CA LEU A 420 26.52 -15.46 -27.33
C LEU A 420 27.92 -14.90 -27.05
N PRO A 421 28.65 -14.42 -28.08
CA PRO A 421 30.06 -13.99 -27.98
C PRO A 421 30.29 -12.79 -27.08
#